data_ad4cff426d94d25984c7dcbd3b16d0f7
#
_entry.id   ad4cff426d94d25984c7dcbd3b16d0f7
#
_cell.length_a   1.000
_cell.length_b   1.000
_cell.length_c   1.000
_cell.angle_alpha   90.00
_cell.angle_beta   90.00
_cell.angle_gamma   90.00
#
_symmetry.space_group_name_H-M   'P 1'
#
loop_
_entity.id
_entity.type
_entity.pdbx_description
1 polymer ?
#
loop_
_entity_poly.entity_id
_entity_poly.type
_entity_poly.pdbx_seq_one_letter_code
_entity_poly.pdbx_strand_id
1 'polypeptide(L)'
;MQSCEISSDSTDDPLSSGLRRHHQPRIVVIGAGLAGLAATQTLLENGFTNVTVLEASDRIGGRVQSIQFGKATLELGATWIHGANGNPIYHLAEDNGLLEHTTEDERSVGRISLYAKNGVAHYQTNGGKRIPKDLVEEFSDLYNEVYELTQEFFQNGKPVGAETKNSVGIFTRDLVRKKITLDPDDSESTKKLKLSMLQQYLKVESCESSSASMDEVSLSEFGEWTEIPGAHHVIPGGFVKVVELLAQDIPSRVLHLGKPVRRIHWNYSAQDAEGDADQADHNQDQRPGPAPARVECEDGEWFLADHVVVTASLGVLKKAHETLFSPSLPLDKALSIQKLGISTTDKIFLEFSEPFWSPECNSIQFVWEDEAHLESLAYPEELWYRKICSFDVLYPPERYGHMLSGWICGDEALLMERCDDETVAEMCTELLRKFTGNQNIPKPRRILRSSWGSNPYIRGSYSFTRVGSSGGDVERLAEPLPYTKSSKAPPLQVLFAGEATHRKYYSTTHGALLSGQREANRLIELYHDLLNAETTKA
;
A
#
# COMPACT_ATOMS: atom_id res chain seq x y z
N MET A 1 -32.81 40.52 32.51
CA MET A 1 -31.47 40.38 32.01
C MET A 1 -30.65 39.64 33.03
N GLN A 2 -30.57 38.35 32.92
CA GLN A 2 -29.63 37.51 33.67
C GLN A 2 -28.80 36.77 32.64
N SER A 3 -27.52 37.11 32.57
CA SER A 3 -26.51 36.46 31.80
C SER A 3 -26.22 35.08 32.38
N CYS A 4 -26.53 34.03 31.64
CA CYS A 4 -26.08 32.69 31.93
C CYS A 4 -24.64 32.59 31.45
N GLU A 5 -23.68 32.64 32.36
CA GLU A 5 -22.32 32.20 32.13
C GLU A 5 -22.32 30.69 31.97
N ILE A 6 -22.01 30.23 30.76
CA ILE A 6 -21.73 28.83 30.49
C ILE A 6 -20.28 28.62 30.95
N SER A 7 -20.11 28.03 32.12
CA SER A 7 -18.82 27.50 32.55
C SER A 7 -18.45 26.32 31.64
N SER A 8 -17.44 26.50 30.83
CA SER A 8 -16.76 25.42 30.12
C SER A 8 -15.95 24.61 31.16
N ASP A 9 -16.59 23.66 31.82
CA ASP A 9 -15.89 22.61 32.51
C ASP A 9 -15.27 21.69 31.45
N SER A 10 -14.04 22.00 31.04
CA SER A 10 -13.19 21.02 30.41
C SER A 10 -12.82 19.99 31.48
N THR A 11 -13.51 18.86 31.47
CA THR A 11 -13.08 17.69 32.22
C THR A 11 -11.72 17.30 31.68
N ASP A 12 -10.65 17.72 32.36
CA ASP A 12 -9.29 17.30 32.06
C ASP A 12 -9.25 15.77 32.05
N ASP A 13 -8.98 15.18 30.88
CA ASP A 13 -8.80 13.74 30.74
C ASP A 13 -7.73 13.27 31.75
N PRO A 14 -8.01 12.23 32.57
CA PRO A 14 -7.09 11.74 33.59
C PRO A 14 -5.69 11.42 33.04
N LEU A 15 -5.59 10.89 31.80
CA LEU A 15 -4.31 10.62 31.17
C LEU A 15 -3.55 11.91 30.86
N SER A 16 -4.21 12.88 30.26
CA SER A 16 -3.60 14.17 29.90
C SER A 16 -3.13 14.93 31.15
N SER A 17 -3.90 14.91 32.24
CA SER A 17 -3.50 15.51 33.52
C SER A 17 -2.37 14.75 34.20
N GLY A 18 -2.36 13.42 34.13
CA GLY A 18 -1.28 12.56 34.64
C GLY A 18 0.03 12.79 33.90
N LEU A 19 -0.01 12.78 32.56
CA LEU A 19 1.18 13.05 31.72
C LEU A 19 1.77 14.46 31.93
N ARG A 20 0.94 15.43 32.31
CA ARG A 20 1.44 16.78 32.66
C ARG A 20 2.18 16.82 33.99
N ARG A 21 1.88 15.94 34.93
CA ARG A 21 2.51 15.86 36.26
C ARG A 21 3.80 15.04 36.26
N HIS A 22 3.91 14.08 35.34
CA HIS A 22 5.04 13.19 35.23
C HIS A 22 5.91 13.56 34.02
N HIS A 23 7.11 13.00 33.97
CA HIS A 23 7.98 13.20 32.83
C HIS A 23 7.38 12.56 31.58
N GLN A 24 7.19 13.37 30.53
CA GLN A 24 6.65 12.91 29.25
C GLN A 24 7.54 11.83 28.63
N PRO A 25 7.00 10.67 28.20
CA PRO A 25 7.79 9.67 27.49
C PRO A 25 8.25 10.21 26.15
N ARG A 26 9.49 9.89 25.79
CA ARG A 26 10.07 10.21 24.49
C ARG A 26 9.60 9.20 23.47
N ILE A 27 8.86 9.62 22.48
CA ILE A 27 8.31 8.76 21.44
C ILE A 27 8.88 9.21 20.09
N VAL A 28 9.57 8.30 19.40
CA VAL A 28 10.06 8.51 18.04
C VAL A 28 9.23 7.69 17.08
N VAL A 29 8.61 8.34 16.10
CA VAL A 29 7.86 7.72 15.01
C VAL A 29 8.70 7.76 13.74
N ILE A 30 8.97 6.61 13.16
CA ILE A 30 9.76 6.48 11.93
C ILE A 30 8.80 6.32 10.76
N GLY A 31 8.80 7.32 9.88
CA GLY A 31 7.93 7.41 8.71
C GLY A 31 6.76 8.38 8.87
N ALA A 32 6.51 9.18 7.85
CA ALA A 32 5.42 10.14 7.76
C ALA A 32 4.41 9.79 6.66
N GLY A 33 4.16 8.51 6.45
CA GLY A 33 3.02 8.00 5.71
C GLY A 33 1.75 8.00 6.56
N LEU A 34 0.66 7.43 6.05
CA LEU A 34 -0.62 7.38 6.78
C LEU A 34 -0.51 6.74 8.15
N ALA A 35 0.24 5.65 8.29
CA ALA A 35 0.43 4.97 9.56
C ALA A 35 1.16 5.84 10.60
N GLY A 36 2.28 6.44 10.20
CA GLY A 36 3.08 7.30 11.09
C GLY A 36 2.34 8.57 11.49
N LEU A 37 1.65 9.22 10.56
CA LEU A 37 0.85 10.42 10.84
C LEU A 37 -0.36 10.11 11.71
N ALA A 38 -1.05 8.98 11.47
CA ALA A 38 -2.17 8.56 12.30
C ALA A 38 -1.74 8.25 13.74
N ALA A 39 -0.61 7.55 13.93
CA ALA A 39 -0.05 7.30 15.24
C ALA A 39 0.31 8.59 15.95
N THR A 40 0.97 9.53 15.26
CA THR A 40 1.39 10.82 15.81
C THR A 40 0.20 11.67 16.22
N GLN A 41 -0.80 11.81 15.36
CA GLN A 41 -2.02 12.56 15.65
C GLN A 41 -2.73 11.97 16.90
N THR A 42 -2.93 10.67 16.93
CA THR A 42 -3.58 9.99 18.06
C THR A 42 -2.82 10.21 19.37
N LEU A 43 -1.50 10.14 19.36
CA LEU A 43 -0.67 10.41 20.55
C LEU A 43 -0.81 11.86 21.03
N LEU A 44 -0.69 12.83 20.11
CA LEU A 44 -0.80 14.25 20.45
C LEU A 44 -2.17 14.61 21.02
N GLU A 45 -3.25 14.07 20.44
CA GLU A 45 -4.62 14.26 20.92
C GLU A 45 -4.85 13.69 22.32
N ASN A 46 -4.08 12.68 22.72
CA ASN A 46 -4.14 12.06 24.04
C ASN A 46 -3.08 12.60 25.02
N GLY A 47 -2.52 13.77 24.77
CA GLY A 47 -1.69 14.51 25.70
C GLY A 47 -0.20 14.15 25.71
N PHE A 48 0.27 13.32 24.80
CA PHE A 48 1.70 13.07 24.59
C PHE A 48 2.31 14.26 23.87
N THR A 49 3.31 14.92 24.44
CA THR A 49 3.91 16.14 23.91
C THR A 49 5.34 15.95 23.42
N ASN A 50 6.03 14.90 23.87
CA ASN A 50 7.40 14.61 23.48
C ASN A 50 7.44 13.55 22.37
N VAL A 51 6.91 13.93 21.21
CA VAL A 51 6.83 13.09 20.02
C VAL A 51 7.71 13.69 18.93
N THR A 52 8.49 12.84 18.26
CA THR A 52 9.34 13.22 17.12
C THR A 52 9.04 12.27 15.97
N VAL A 53 8.77 12.80 14.79
CA VAL A 53 8.58 12.03 13.55
C VAL A 53 9.79 12.22 12.66
N LEU A 54 10.39 11.12 12.22
CA LEU A 54 11.54 11.10 11.31
C LEU A 54 11.11 10.55 9.95
N GLU A 55 11.05 11.40 8.94
CA GLU A 55 10.75 11.03 7.57
C GLU A 55 12.02 11.09 6.72
N ALA A 56 12.32 9.99 6.02
CA ALA A 56 13.52 9.87 5.21
C ALA A 56 13.52 10.82 4.00
N SER A 57 12.35 10.99 3.35
CA SER A 57 12.19 11.85 2.18
C SER A 57 11.98 13.32 2.52
N ASP A 58 11.83 14.14 1.51
CA ASP A 58 11.53 15.57 1.60
C ASP A 58 10.03 15.90 1.65
N ARG A 59 9.17 14.89 1.71
CA ARG A 59 7.70 15.02 1.72
C ARG A 59 7.04 14.07 2.71
N ILE A 60 5.81 14.38 3.10
CA ILE A 60 4.91 13.49 3.83
C ILE A 60 4.03 12.69 2.87
N GLY A 61 3.41 11.61 3.35
CA GLY A 61 2.43 10.81 2.62
C GLY A 61 2.89 9.41 2.25
N GLY A 62 4.19 9.17 2.14
CA GLY A 62 4.72 7.85 1.77
C GLY A 62 4.21 7.39 0.40
N ARG A 63 3.45 6.29 0.38
CA ARG A 63 2.83 5.70 -0.83
C ARG A 63 1.53 6.41 -1.27
N VAL A 64 1.18 7.50 -0.64
CA VAL A 64 0.20 8.48 -1.13
C VAL A 64 0.97 9.66 -1.70
N GLN A 65 0.85 9.86 -3.01
CA GLN A 65 1.52 10.94 -3.70
C GLN A 65 0.66 11.45 -4.86
N SER A 66 0.12 12.64 -4.70
CA SER A 66 -0.66 13.33 -5.72
C SER A 66 0.23 14.34 -6.43
N ILE A 67 0.19 14.36 -7.76
CA ILE A 67 0.99 15.23 -8.61
C ILE A 67 0.07 16.12 -9.43
N GLN A 68 0.31 17.42 -9.42
CA GLN A 68 -0.33 18.34 -10.33
C GLN A 68 0.30 18.20 -11.73
N PHE A 69 -0.49 17.78 -12.70
CA PHE A 69 -0.07 17.54 -14.07
C PHE A 69 -0.96 18.33 -15.05
N GLY A 70 -0.54 19.52 -15.40
CA GLY A 70 -1.38 20.47 -16.12
C GLY A 70 -2.56 20.92 -15.25
N LYS A 71 -3.77 20.69 -15.71
CA LYS A 71 -5.01 20.97 -14.95
C LYS A 71 -5.45 19.80 -14.07
N ALA A 72 -4.90 18.62 -14.28
CA ALA A 72 -5.27 17.40 -13.59
C ALA A 72 -4.43 17.16 -12.33
N THR A 73 -5.02 16.52 -11.35
CA THR A 73 -4.31 15.92 -10.22
C THR A 73 -4.24 14.41 -10.46
N LEU A 74 -3.03 13.87 -10.58
CA LEU A 74 -2.77 12.46 -10.81
C LEU A 74 -2.20 11.79 -9.57
N GLU A 75 -2.64 10.57 -9.32
CA GLU A 75 -2.17 9.76 -8.20
C GLU A 75 -1.07 8.80 -8.65
N LEU A 76 0.17 9.01 -8.19
CA LEU A 76 1.26 8.05 -8.40
C LEU A 76 1.12 6.82 -7.51
N GLY A 77 0.52 6.98 -6.34
CA GLY A 77 0.27 5.91 -5.36
C GLY A 77 -1.22 5.57 -5.26
N ALA A 78 -1.71 5.51 -4.04
CA ALA A 78 -3.11 5.22 -3.75
C ALA A 78 -4.06 6.16 -4.48
N THR A 79 -5.07 5.59 -5.11
CA THR A 79 -6.07 6.30 -5.91
C THR A 79 -7.45 6.21 -5.27
N TRP A 80 -7.84 5.01 -4.84
CA TRP A 80 -9.18 4.69 -4.41
C TRP A 80 -9.33 4.58 -2.91
N ILE A 81 -10.43 5.11 -2.39
CA ILE A 81 -10.97 4.70 -1.09
C ILE A 81 -11.81 3.46 -1.34
N HIS A 82 -11.32 2.31 -0.91
CA HIS A 82 -11.97 1.02 -1.16
C HIS A 82 -13.07 0.75 -0.14
N GLY A 83 -14.33 0.96 -0.56
CA GLY A 83 -15.51 0.80 0.25
C GLY A 83 -15.75 1.98 1.20
N ALA A 84 -17.02 2.37 1.35
CA ALA A 84 -17.41 3.52 2.15
C ALA A 84 -17.88 3.14 3.56
N ASN A 85 -18.46 1.94 3.72
CA ASN A 85 -19.19 1.55 4.93
C ASN A 85 -18.24 1.17 6.08
N GLY A 86 -17.91 2.12 6.93
CA GLY A 86 -17.01 1.92 8.07
C GLY A 86 -15.53 2.13 7.72
N ASN A 87 -15.21 2.67 6.56
CA ASN A 87 -13.84 3.00 6.17
C ASN A 87 -13.41 4.33 6.82
N PRO A 88 -12.40 4.37 7.69
CA PRO A 88 -11.99 5.60 8.35
C PRO A 88 -11.44 6.66 7.38
N ILE A 89 -10.84 6.26 6.26
CA ILE A 89 -10.40 7.18 5.21
C ILE A 89 -11.60 7.85 4.53
N TYR A 90 -12.66 7.07 4.25
CA TYR A 90 -13.89 7.61 3.68
C TYR A 90 -14.52 8.65 4.61
N HIS A 91 -14.69 8.33 5.89
CA HIS A 91 -15.27 9.26 6.86
C HIS A 91 -14.44 10.53 6.99
N LEU A 92 -13.12 10.40 7.05
CA LEU A 92 -12.23 11.55 7.10
C LEU A 92 -12.39 12.45 5.87
N ALA A 93 -12.50 11.86 4.68
CA ALA A 93 -12.70 12.59 3.43
C ALA A 93 -14.09 13.22 3.35
N GLU A 94 -15.14 12.50 3.73
CA GLU A 94 -16.54 12.97 3.72
C GLU A 94 -16.74 14.13 4.70
N ASP A 95 -16.30 13.99 5.94
CA ASP A 95 -16.45 15.00 7.01
C ASP A 95 -15.72 16.31 6.67
N ASN A 96 -14.71 16.26 5.82
CA ASN A 96 -13.94 17.43 5.40
C ASN A 96 -14.28 17.91 3.97
N GLY A 97 -15.34 17.40 3.37
CA GLY A 97 -15.83 17.88 2.07
C GLY A 97 -14.89 17.58 0.90
N LEU A 98 -14.09 16.52 0.98
CA LEU A 98 -13.14 16.15 -0.07
C LEU A 98 -13.78 15.34 -1.21
N LEU A 99 -15.00 14.81 -0.99
CA LEU A 99 -15.71 13.99 -1.95
C LEU A 99 -16.72 14.81 -2.74
N GLU A 100 -16.85 14.49 -4.02
CA GLU A 100 -17.87 15.05 -4.89
C GLU A 100 -18.99 14.03 -5.12
N HIS A 101 -20.21 14.50 -5.43
CA HIS A 101 -21.36 13.63 -5.71
C HIS A 101 -21.16 12.71 -6.92
N THR A 102 -20.23 13.06 -7.81
CA THR A 102 -19.91 12.32 -9.03
C THR A 102 -18.87 11.23 -8.85
N THR A 103 -18.23 11.14 -7.68
CA THR A 103 -17.14 10.16 -7.45
C THR A 103 -17.60 8.71 -7.42
N GLU A 104 -18.88 8.47 -7.08
CA GLU A 104 -19.47 7.13 -7.16
C GLU A 104 -19.61 6.62 -8.60
N ASP A 105 -19.59 7.52 -9.58
CA ASP A 105 -19.73 7.23 -10.99
C ASP A 105 -18.39 7.14 -11.71
N GLU A 106 -17.29 7.44 -11.05
CA GLU A 106 -15.96 7.32 -11.65
C GLU A 106 -15.60 5.85 -11.87
N ARG A 107 -14.93 5.60 -13.00
CA ARG A 107 -14.56 4.26 -13.43
C ARG A 107 -13.65 3.61 -12.41
N SER A 108 -14.07 2.47 -11.91
CA SER A 108 -13.25 1.65 -11.03
C SER A 108 -12.07 1.08 -11.83
N VAL A 109 -10.87 1.55 -11.50
CA VAL A 109 -9.63 0.91 -11.93
C VAL A 109 -9.30 -0.13 -10.85
N GLY A 110 -9.43 -1.37 -11.15
CA GLY A 110 -9.20 -2.40 -10.18
C GLY A 110 -9.81 -3.67 -10.67
N ARG A 111 -10.85 -4.20 -10.28
CA ARG A 111 -11.41 -5.41 -10.87
C ARG A 111 -11.84 -5.18 -12.30
N ILE A 112 -11.65 -6.20 -13.11
CA ILE A 112 -12.06 -6.25 -14.50
C ILE A 112 -13.56 -6.02 -14.57
N SER A 113 -13.94 -4.77 -14.61
CA SER A 113 -15.30 -4.35 -14.85
C SER A 113 -15.45 -4.10 -16.34
N LEU A 114 -16.14 -5.00 -17.01
CA LEU A 114 -16.51 -4.83 -18.42
C LEU A 114 -17.37 -3.59 -18.62
N TYR A 115 -18.14 -3.24 -17.60
CA TYR A 115 -19.05 -2.10 -17.60
C TYR A 115 -18.82 -1.26 -16.34
N ALA A 116 -18.26 -0.09 -16.54
CA ALA A 116 -18.53 1.01 -15.63
C ALA A 116 -19.66 1.85 -16.22
N LYS A 117 -20.36 2.63 -15.42
CA LYS A 117 -21.41 3.56 -15.89
C LYS A 117 -20.96 4.44 -17.08
N ASN A 118 -19.67 4.61 -17.25
CA ASN A 118 -19.04 5.55 -18.19
C ASN A 118 -18.30 4.87 -19.33
N GLY A 119 -18.62 3.64 -19.69
CA GLY A 119 -18.05 3.04 -20.88
C GLY A 119 -17.80 1.53 -20.82
N VAL A 120 -17.15 1.04 -21.84
CA VAL A 120 -16.87 -0.37 -22.11
C VAL A 120 -15.36 -0.59 -22.26
N ALA A 121 -14.86 -1.66 -21.65
CA ALA A 121 -13.49 -2.11 -21.85
C ALA A 121 -13.31 -2.70 -23.25
N HIS A 122 -12.29 -2.26 -23.98
CA HIS A 122 -11.95 -2.78 -25.28
C HIS A 122 -10.81 -3.80 -25.15
N TYR A 123 -11.15 -5.08 -25.26
CA TYR A 123 -10.15 -6.15 -25.31
C TYR A 123 -9.64 -6.31 -26.74
N GLN A 124 -8.35 -6.08 -26.93
CA GLN A 124 -7.70 -6.04 -28.24
C GLN A 124 -6.61 -7.10 -28.30
N THR A 125 -6.51 -7.79 -29.45
CA THR A 125 -5.42 -8.73 -29.69
C THR A 125 -4.20 -8.03 -30.27
N ASN A 126 -3.05 -8.68 -30.18
CA ASN A 126 -1.81 -8.16 -30.80
C ASN A 126 -1.85 -8.14 -32.34
N GLY A 127 -2.86 -8.71 -32.97
CA GLY A 127 -3.17 -8.58 -34.38
C GLY A 127 -4.02 -7.34 -34.73
N GLY A 128 -4.32 -6.49 -33.76
CA GLY A 128 -5.12 -5.28 -33.96
C GLY A 128 -6.61 -5.52 -34.07
N LYS A 129 -7.11 -6.65 -33.59
CA LYS A 129 -8.53 -7.02 -33.64
C LYS A 129 -9.18 -6.92 -32.29
N ARG A 130 -10.36 -6.29 -32.25
CA ARG A 130 -11.18 -6.25 -31.06
C ARG A 130 -11.87 -7.60 -30.84
N ILE A 131 -11.80 -8.10 -29.61
CA ILE A 131 -12.51 -9.31 -29.21
C ILE A 131 -13.99 -8.97 -29.05
N PRO A 132 -14.92 -9.78 -29.61
CA PRO A 132 -16.34 -9.53 -29.46
C PRO A 132 -16.77 -9.46 -28.00
N LYS A 133 -17.65 -8.51 -27.71
CA LYS A 133 -18.16 -8.23 -26.37
C LYS A 133 -18.76 -9.48 -25.70
N ASP A 134 -19.57 -10.24 -26.41
CA ASP A 134 -20.24 -11.44 -25.89
C ASP A 134 -19.21 -12.50 -25.44
N LEU A 135 -18.12 -12.63 -26.17
CA LEU A 135 -17.04 -13.56 -25.81
C LEU A 135 -16.28 -13.10 -24.56
N VAL A 136 -16.07 -11.78 -24.42
CA VAL A 136 -15.44 -11.22 -23.22
C VAL A 136 -16.34 -11.41 -22.00
N GLU A 137 -17.65 -11.19 -22.12
CA GLU A 137 -18.63 -11.42 -21.05
C GLU A 137 -18.63 -12.89 -20.62
N GLU A 138 -18.73 -13.81 -21.57
CA GLU A 138 -18.71 -15.25 -21.32
C GLU A 138 -17.44 -15.68 -20.59
N PHE A 139 -16.29 -15.21 -21.04
CA PHE A 139 -15.01 -15.52 -20.38
C PHE A 139 -14.91 -14.87 -18.99
N SER A 140 -15.37 -13.63 -18.82
CA SER A 140 -15.40 -12.97 -17.53
C SER A 140 -16.23 -13.73 -16.49
N ASP A 141 -17.40 -14.23 -16.88
CA ASP A 141 -18.26 -15.01 -16.00
C ASP A 141 -17.55 -16.30 -15.55
N LEU A 142 -16.92 -16.99 -16.48
CA LEU A 142 -16.14 -18.19 -16.18
C LEU A 142 -14.97 -17.90 -15.24
N TYR A 143 -14.21 -16.84 -15.52
CA TYR A 143 -13.07 -16.43 -14.70
C TYR A 143 -13.51 -16.04 -13.29
N ASN A 144 -14.55 -15.22 -13.17
CA ASN A 144 -15.04 -14.74 -11.88
C ASN A 144 -15.57 -15.88 -11.01
N GLU A 145 -16.26 -16.87 -11.59
CA GLU A 145 -16.68 -18.09 -10.87
C GLU A 145 -15.48 -18.78 -10.20
N VAL A 146 -14.38 -18.95 -10.92
CA VAL A 146 -13.17 -19.57 -10.39
C VAL A 146 -12.47 -18.67 -9.37
N TYR A 147 -12.42 -17.36 -9.64
CA TYR A 147 -11.79 -16.40 -8.76
C TYR A 147 -12.48 -16.32 -7.39
N GLU A 148 -13.81 -16.33 -7.36
CA GLU A 148 -14.59 -16.35 -6.12
C GLU A 148 -14.28 -17.58 -5.26
N LEU A 149 -14.08 -18.75 -5.87
CA LEU A 149 -13.67 -19.95 -5.14
C LEU A 149 -12.33 -19.75 -4.40
N THR A 150 -11.39 -19.03 -4.99
CA THR A 150 -10.09 -18.79 -4.35
C THR A 150 -10.20 -18.01 -3.05
N GLN A 151 -11.21 -17.16 -2.92
CA GLN A 151 -11.48 -16.39 -1.70
C GLN A 151 -12.19 -17.20 -0.62
N GLU A 152 -13.00 -18.17 -1.02
CA GLU A 152 -13.76 -19.03 -0.09
C GLU A 152 -12.88 -20.05 0.63
N PHE A 153 -11.73 -20.41 0.10
CA PHE A 153 -10.88 -21.48 0.64
C PHE A 153 -10.28 -21.14 2.02
N PHE A 154 -10.18 -19.90 2.37
CA PHE A 154 -9.75 -19.51 3.71
C PHE A 154 -10.74 -19.96 4.80
N GLN A 155 -12.04 -19.84 4.53
CA GLN A 155 -13.10 -20.22 5.47
C GLN A 155 -13.47 -21.70 5.39
N ASN A 156 -13.53 -22.23 4.17
CA ASN A 156 -14.12 -23.55 3.89
C ASN A 156 -13.07 -24.66 3.65
N GLY A 157 -11.77 -24.30 3.63
CA GLY A 157 -10.70 -25.20 3.24
C GLY A 157 -10.68 -25.46 1.73
N LYS A 158 -9.57 -25.99 1.25
CA LYS A 158 -9.43 -26.34 -0.17
C LYS A 158 -10.30 -27.54 -0.53
N PRO A 159 -10.92 -27.57 -1.72
CA PRO A 159 -11.70 -28.72 -2.18
C PRO A 159 -10.81 -29.95 -2.38
N VAL A 160 -11.44 -31.13 -2.37
CA VAL A 160 -10.76 -32.39 -2.67
C VAL A 160 -10.09 -32.31 -4.05
N GLY A 161 -8.83 -32.69 -4.13
CA GLY A 161 -8.02 -32.63 -5.36
C GLY A 161 -7.26 -31.32 -5.56
N ALA A 162 -7.46 -30.31 -4.70
CA ALA A 162 -6.71 -29.06 -4.72
C ALA A 162 -5.64 -28.98 -3.60
N GLU A 163 -5.41 -30.04 -2.85
CA GLU A 163 -4.50 -30.07 -1.70
C GLU A 163 -3.05 -29.71 -2.09
N THR A 164 -2.65 -30.08 -3.31
CA THR A 164 -1.33 -29.77 -3.86
C THR A 164 -1.22 -28.38 -4.46
N LYS A 165 -2.36 -27.69 -4.66
CA LYS A 165 -2.40 -26.32 -5.21
C LYS A 165 -2.19 -25.34 -4.06
N ASN A 166 -1.10 -24.62 -4.09
CA ASN A 166 -0.71 -23.69 -3.02
C ASN A 166 -0.81 -22.22 -3.42
N SER A 167 -1.04 -21.89 -4.70
CA SER A 167 -1.17 -20.53 -5.17
C SER A 167 -2.47 -20.26 -5.94
N VAL A 168 -2.92 -19.01 -5.86
CA VAL A 168 -4.07 -18.50 -6.60
C VAL A 168 -3.86 -18.65 -8.11
N GLY A 169 -2.66 -18.32 -8.60
CA GLY A 169 -2.34 -18.37 -10.02
C GLY A 169 -2.40 -19.79 -10.58
N ILE A 170 -1.75 -20.75 -9.93
CA ILE A 170 -1.74 -22.15 -10.37
C ILE A 170 -3.15 -22.73 -10.34
N PHE A 171 -3.88 -22.55 -9.24
CA PHE A 171 -5.26 -23.05 -9.13
C PHE A 171 -6.18 -22.46 -10.21
N THR A 172 -6.17 -21.14 -10.37
CA THR A 172 -7.02 -20.43 -11.33
C THR A 172 -6.70 -20.84 -12.75
N ARG A 173 -5.43 -20.87 -13.12
CA ARG A 173 -4.97 -21.27 -14.45
C ARG A 173 -5.39 -22.70 -14.78
N ASP A 174 -5.15 -23.63 -13.88
CA ASP A 174 -5.46 -25.04 -14.11
C ASP A 174 -6.97 -25.27 -14.26
N LEU A 175 -7.78 -24.68 -13.38
CA LEU A 175 -9.23 -24.88 -13.42
C LEU A 175 -9.88 -24.16 -14.62
N VAL A 176 -9.48 -22.94 -14.93
CA VAL A 176 -10.02 -22.22 -16.09
C VAL A 176 -9.60 -22.89 -17.40
N ARG A 177 -8.35 -23.32 -17.54
CA ARG A 177 -7.88 -24.09 -18.69
C ARG A 177 -8.67 -25.37 -18.89
N LYS A 178 -8.93 -26.10 -17.82
CA LYS A 178 -9.73 -27.32 -17.86
C LYS A 178 -11.16 -27.05 -18.37
N LYS A 179 -11.82 -26.03 -17.83
CA LYS A 179 -13.17 -25.65 -18.25
C LYS A 179 -13.21 -25.21 -19.72
N ILE A 180 -12.24 -24.44 -20.19
CA ILE A 180 -12.14 -24.03 -21.60
C ILE A 180 -11.92 -25.25 -22.51
N THR A 181 -10.96 -26.10 -22.16
CA THR A 181 -10.58 -27.25 -22.99
C THR A 181 -11.72 -28.26 -23.14
N LEU A 182 -12.53 -28.47 -22.10
CA LEU A 182 -13.63 -29.42 -22.07
C LEU A 182 -14.93 -28.84 -22.63
N ASP A 183 -15.01 -27.59 -22.99
CA ASP A 183 -16.20 -26.99 -23.57
C ASP A 183 -16.41 -27.52 -24.99
N PRO A 184 -17.53 -28.25 -25.25
CA PRO A 184 -17.78 -28.84 -26.56
C PRO A 184 -18.28 -27.84 -27.59
N ASP A 185 -18.76 -26.68 -27.17
CA ASP A 185 -19.40 -25.70 -28.04
C ASP A 185 -18.40 -24.73 -28.69
N ASP A 186 -17.21 -24.60 -28.08
CA ASP A 186 -16.18 -23.72 -28.56
C ASP A 186 -15.29 -24.31 -29.65
N SER A 187 -15.02 -23.54 -30.69
CA SER A 187 -13.98 -23.88 -31.67
C SER A 187 -12.58 -23.80 -31.06
N GLU A 188 -11.60 -24.47 -31.67
CA GLU A 188 -10.20 -24.41 -31.24
C GLU A 188 -9.63 -22.96 -31.22
N SER A 189 -10.06 -22.15 -32.20
CA SER A 189 -9.67 -20.73 -32.24
C SER A 189 -10.26 -19.92 -31.08
N THR A 190 -11.52 -20.19 -30.72
CA THR A 190 -12.18 -19.56 -29.57
C THR A 190 -11.53 -19.99 -28.26
N LYS A 191 -11.22 -21.29 -28.10
CA LYS A 191 -10.50 -21.80 -26.94
C LYS A 191 -9.14 -21.14 -26.76
N LYS A 192 -8.37 -21.02 -27.84
CA LYS A 192 -7.08 -20.34 -27.83
C LYS A 192 -7.19 -18.86 -27.42
N LEU A 193 -8.22 -18.18 -27.92
CA LEU A 193 -8.49 -16.79 -27.56
C LEU A 193 -8.84 -16.63 -26.08
N LYS A 194 -9.70 -17.50 -25.54
CA LYS A 194 -10.03 -17.55 -24.11
C LYS A 194 -8.80 -17.82 -23.24
N LEU A 195 -7.91 -18.73 -23.66
CA LEU A 195 -6.65 -19.00 -22.96
C LEU A 195 -5.71 -17.77 -22.96
N SER A 196 -5.69 -17.01 -24.05
CA SER A 196 -4.95 -15.75 -24.12
C SER A 196 -5.55 -14.69 -23.21
N MET A 197 -6.87 -14.62 -23.11
CA MET A 197 -7.57 -13.71 -22.17
C MET A 197 -7.28 -14.07 -20.72
N LEU A 198 -7.17 -15.36 -20.39
CA LEU A 198 -6.77 -15.81 -19.06
C LEU A 198 -5.41 -15.21 -18.64
N GLN A 199 -4.45 -15.22 -19.54
CA GLN A 199 -3.13 -14.64 -19.26
C GLN A 199 -3.21 -13.12 -18.99
N GLN A 200 -4.01 -12.41 -19.76
CA GLN A 200 -4.23 -10.98 -19.54
C GLN A 200 -4.90 -10.72 -18.19
N TYR A 201 -5.91 -11.50 -17.81
CA TYR A 201 -6.58 -11.39 -16.51
C TYR A 201 -5.63 -11.66 -15.35
N LEU A 202 -4.76 -12.65 -15.47
CA LEU A 202 -3.74 -12.94 -14.45
C LEU A 202 -2.70 -11.80 -14.30
N LYS A 203 -2.37 -11.11 -15.40
CA LYS A 203 -1.52 -9.91 -15.33
C LYS A 203 -2.20 -8.78 -14.54
N VAL A 204 -3.48 -8.54 -14.78
CA VAL A 204 -4.25 -7.54 -14.04
C VAL A 204 -4.30 -7.87 -12.54
N GLU A 205 -4.61 -9.12 -12.20
CA GLU A 205 -4.63 -9.57 -10.80
C GLU A 205 -3.27 -9.42 -10.12
N SER A 206 -2.18 -9.68 -10.85
CA SER A 206 -0.82 -9.47 -10.34
C SER A 206 -0.54 -8.00 -10.03
N CYS A 207 -1.01 -7.08 -10.87
CA CYS A 207 -0.92 -5.64 -10.60
C CYS A 207 -1.71 -5.24 -9.35
N GLU A 208 -2.92 -5.76 -9.19
CA GLU A 208 -3.79 -5.48 -8.05
C GLU A 208 -3.21 -6.02 -6.74
N SER A 209 -2.61 -7.20 -6.77
CA SER A 209 -1.99 -7.83 -5.60
C SER A 209 -0.58 -7.31 -5.31
N SER A 210 -0.01 -6.51 -6.20
CA SER A 210 1.41 -6.13 -6.17
C SER A 210 2.33 -7.34 -6.03
N SER A 211 2.04 -8.37 -6.82
CA SER A 211 2.85 -9.58 -6.96
C SER A 211 3.54 -9.61 -8.32
N ALA A 212 4.67 -10.28 -8.43
CA ALA A 212 5.30 -10.52 -9.74
C ALA A 212 4.47 -11.51 -10.57
N SER A 213 3.79 -12.43 -9.90
CA SER A 213 2.88 -13.42 -10.47
C SER A 213 1.86 -13.86 -9.41
N MET A 214 0.64 -14.17 -9.84
CA MET A 214 -0.36 -14.78 -8.96
C MET A 214 0.04 -16.19 -8.48
N ASP A 215 1.05 -16.79 -9.07
CA ASP A 215 1.66 -18.05 -8.60
C ASP A 215 2.38 -17.89 -7.25
N GLU A 216 2.68 -16.66 -6.84
CA GLU A 216 3.26 -16.34 -5.54
C GLU A 216 2.22 -16.10 -4.44
N VAL A 217 0.97 -15.83 -4.80
CA VAL A 217 -0.10 -15.48 -3.86
C VAL A 217 -0.72 -16.73 -3.25
N SER A 218 -0.72 -16.80 -1.91
CA SER A 218 -1.20 -17.98 -1.18
C SER A 218 -2.68 -18.26 -1.39
N LEU A 219 -3.00 -19.45 -1.89
CA LEU A 219 -4.39 -19.87 -2.12
C LEU A 219 -5.16 -20.07 -0.81
N SER A 220 -4.54 -20.64 0.22
CA SER A 220 -5.19 -20.89 1.50
C SER A 220 -5.47 -19.62 2.30
N GLU A 221 -4.67 -18.59 2.11
CA GLU A 221 -4.71 -17.35 2.90
C GLU A 221 -5.42 -16.20 2.17
N PHE A 222 -5.64 -16.29 0.87
CA PHE A 222 -6.13 -15.21 0.03
C PHE A 222 -7.47 -14.61 0.49
N GLY A 223 -8.38 -15.45 0.95
CA GLY A 223 -9.70 -15.04 1.43
C GLY A 223 -9.74 -14.41 2.83
N GLU A 224 -8.62 -14.33 3.54
CA GLU A 224 -8.55 -13.64 4.84
C GLU A 224 -8.61 -12.12 4.68
N TRP A 225 -8.05 -11.58 3.59
CA TRP A 225 -8.17 -10.17 3.26
C TRP A 225 -9.65 -9.79 3.09
N THR A 226 -10.06 -8.74 3.79
CA THR A 226 -11.46 -8.36 3.89
C THR A 226 -11.71 -7.04 3.16
N GLU A 227 -12.64 -7.05 2.23
CA GLU A 227 -13.09 -5.84 1.55
C GLU A 227 -14.10 -5.09 2.43
N ILE A 228 -13.95 -3.77 2.52
CA ILE A 228 -14.95 -2.92 3.17
C ILE A 228 -16.11 -2.72 2.20
N PRO A 229 -17.37 -2.97 2.64
CA PRO A 229 -18.54 -2.79 1.78
C PRO A 229 -18.78 -1.34 1.36
N GLY A 230 -19.50 -1.17 0.27
CA GLY A 230 -19.91 0.13 -0.25
C GLY A 230 -19.14 0.55 -1.49
N ALA A 231 -19.52 1.70 -2.05
CA ALA A 231 -18.90 2.23 -3.25
C ALA A 231 -17.45 2.63 -3.03
N HIS A 232 -16.64 2.53 -4.08
CA HIS A 232 -15.29 3.04 -4.11
C HIS A 232 -15.30 4.52 -4.53
N HIS A 233 -14.44 5.31 -3.93
CA HIS A 233 -14.36 6.75 -4.18
C HIS A 233 -12.96 7.19 -4.53
N VAL A 234 -12.85 8.20 -5.39
CA VAL A 234 -11.62 8.97 -5.59
C VAL A 234 -11.74 10.32 -4.89
N ILE A 235 -10.61 10.96 -4.64
CA ILE A 235 -10.57 12.32 -4.09
C ILE A 235 -10.15 13.26 -5.22
N PRO A 236 -11.07 14.06 -5.79
CA PRO A 236 -10.77 14.88 -6.97
C PRO A 236 -9.64 15.88 -6.77
N GLY A 237 -9.51 16.44 -5.57
CA GLY A 237 -8.44 17.34 -5.20
C GLY A 237 -7.10 16.67 -4.87
N GLY A 238 -7.05 15.33 -4.93
CA GLY A 238 -5.90 14.51 -4.62
C GLY A 238 -6.00 13.80 -3.29
N PHE A 239 -5.56 12.54 -3.25
CA PHE A 239 -5.51 11.73 -2.03
C PHE A 239 -4.60 12.35 -0.96
N VAL A 240 -3.63 13.15 -1.39
CA VAL A 240 -2.74 13.91 -0.49
C VAL A 240 -3.52 14.80 0.49
N LYS A 241 -4.75 15.20 0.16
CA LYS A 241 -5.62 15.97 1.08
C LYS A 241 -5.91 15.23 2.38
N VAL A 242 -6.04 13.91 2.35
CA VAL A 242 -6.17 13.08 3.56
C VAL A 242 -4.88 13.12 4.39
N VAL A 243 -3.73 13.07 3.74
CA VAL A 243 -2.42 13.19 4.40
C VAL A 243 -2.28 14.56 5.08
N GLU A 244 -2.66 15.63 4.37
CA GLU A 244 -2.65 16.99 4.90
C GLU A 244 -3.57 17.14 6.11
N LEU A 245 -4.75 16.53 6.11
CA LEU A 245 -5.67 16.53 7.26
C LEU A 245 -5.06 15.87 8.49
N LEU A 246 -4.40 14.74 8.33
CA LEU A 246 -3.73 14.06 9.45
C LEU A 246 -2.55 14.88 10.00
N ALA A 247 -1.89 15.65 9.15
CA ALA A 247 -0.70 16.43 9.53
C ALA A 247 -1.01 17.85 9.97
N GLN A 248 -2.21 18.39 9.70
CA GLN A 248 -2.51 19.82 9.88
C GLN A 248 -2.28 20.35 11.30
N ASP A 249 -2.57 19.53 12.31
CA ASP A 249 -2.45 19.90 13.73
C ASP A 249 -1.13 19.41 14.35
N ILE A 250 -0.25 18.80 13.58
CA ILE A 250 1.07 18.36 14.02
C ILE A 250 2.01 19.58 14.04
N PRO A 251 2.55 19.99 15.21
CA PRO A 251 3.47 21.11 15.26
C PRO A 251 4.72 20.88 14.40
N SER A 252 5.21 21.92 13.76
CA SER A 252 6.40 21.83 12.87
C SER A 252 7.64 21.28 13.57
N ARG A 253 7.78 21.49 14.88
CA ARG A 253 8.90 20.94 15.67
C ARG A 253 8.88 19.41 15.79
N VAL A 254 7.73 18.77 15.55
CA VAL A 254 7.55 17.31 15.68
C VAL A 254 8.03 16.59 14.42
N LEU A 255 7.82 17.18 13.26
CA LEU A 255 8.05 16.55 11.96
C LEU A 255 9.41 16.94 11.37
N HIS A 256 10.29 15.98 11.20
CA HIS A 256 11.62 16.14 10.60
C HIS A 256 11.68 15.42 9.27
N LEU A 257 11.79 16.18 8.17
CA LEU A 257 11.99 15.66 6.82
C LEU A 257 13.48 15.52 6.51
N GLY A 258 13.82 14.67 5.55
CA GLY A 258 15.21 14.43 5.15
C GLY A 258 16.04 13.77 6.26
N LYS A 259 15.40 12.93 7.08
CA LYS A 259 16.01 12.24 8.22
C LYS A 259 15.92 10.72 8.07
N PRO A 260 16.63 10.12 7.11
CA PRO A 260 16.68 8.67 7.00
C PRO A 260 17.33 8.04 8.23
N VAL A 261 16.64 7.05 8.80
CA VAL A 261 17.10 6.30 9.96
C VAL A 261 18.07 5.21 9.51
N ARG A 262 19.24 5.20 10.13
CA ARG A 262 20.29 4.22 9.89
C ARG A 262 20.15 3.00 10.78
N ARG A 263 19.88 3.20 12.08
CA ARG A 263 19.83 2.12 13.08
C ARG A 263 18.91 2.47 14.25
N ILE A 264 18.23 1.46 14.74
CA ILE A 264 17.37 1.51 15.93
C ILE A 264 18.02 0.60 16.98
N HIS A 265 18.53 1.20 18.05
CA HIS A 265 19.04 0.49 19.20
C HIS A 265 17.91 0.32 20.21
N TRP A 266 17.67 -0.91 20.62
CA TRP A 266 16.67 -1.26 21.63
C TRP A 266 17.25 -2.21 22.67
N ASN A 267 16.64 -2.37 23.84
CA ASN A 267 17.29 -2.97 25.02
C ASN A 267 18.63 -2.27 25.36
N TYR A 268 18.69 -0.97 25.10
CA TYR A 268 19.86 -0.18 25.32
C TYR A 268 20.07 0.03 26.83
N SER A 269 21.24 -0.30 27.35
CA SER A 269 21.58 -0.17 28.79
C SER A 269 22.46 1.06 29.04
N ALA A 270 22.42 1.57 30.28
CA ALA A 270 23.31 2.66 30.70
C ALA A 270 24.81 2.30 30.56
N GLN A 271 25.15 1.01 30.58
CA GLN A 271 26.53 0.54 30.38
C GLN A 271 27.00 0.70 28.92
N ASP A 272 26.08 0.64 27.97
CA ASP A 272 26.36 0.87 26.55
C ASP A 272 26.58 2.37 26.26
N ALA A 273 26.06 3.25 27.14
CA ALA A 273 26.19 4.70 27.00
C ALA A 273 27.56 5.24 27.43
N GLU A 274 28.30 4.53 28.30
CA GLU A 274 29.62 4.98 28.78
C GLU A 274 30.72 4.85 27.70
N GLY A 275 30.51 3.98 26.70
CA GLY A 275 31.43 3.84 25.56
C GLY A 275 31.37 4.97 24.53
N ASP A 276 30.27 5.71 24.50
CA ASP A 276 30.00 6.79 23.52
C ASP A 276 30.21 8.22 24.10
N ALA A 277 30.77 8.34 25.32
CA ALA A 277 30.87 9.59 26.05
C ALA A 277 31.83 10.65 25.45
N ASP A 278 32.56 10.32 24.40
CA ASP A 278 33.54 11.26 23.78
C ASP A 278 32.92 12.30 22.82
N GLN A 279 31.59 12.30 22.61
CA GLN A 279 30.90 13.27 21.74
C GLN A 279 29.78 14.08 22.41
N ALA A 280 29.73 14.14 23.74
CA ALA A 280 28.71 14.92 24.44
C ALA A 280 29.12 16.39 24.58
N ASP A 281 28.36 17.26 23.95
CA ASP A 281 28.41 18.71 24.03
C ASP A 281 28.22 19.25 25.47
N HIS A 282 28.94 20.30 25.80
CA HIS A 282 29.13 20.84 27.13
C HIS A 282 27.94 21.60 27.74
N ASN A 283 26.72 21.04 27.76
CA ASN A 283 25.61 21.61 28.53
C ASN A 283 25.17 20.66 29.65
N GLN A 284 25.76 20.87 30.84
CA GLN A 284 25.72 19.91 31.98
C GLN A 284 24.43 19.93 32.81
N ASP A 285 23.42 20.75 32.56
CA ASP A 285 22.29 20.92 33.49
C ASP A 285 20.98 20.23 33.15
N GLN A 286 20.88 19.51 32.01
CA GLN A 286 19.69 18.70 31.65
C GLN A 286 20.08 17.43 30.90
N ARG A 287 20.80 16.52 31.57
CA ARG A 287 20.96 15.19 30.98
C ARG A 287 19.61 14.47 31.00
N PRO A 288 19.03 14.09 29.84
CA PRO A 288 17.84 13.22 29.83
C PRO A 288 18.20 11.91 30.54
N GLY A 289 17.28 11.41 31.36
CA GLY A 289 17.45 10.13 32.04
C GLY A 289 17.70 8.99 31.05
N PRO A 290 18.14 7.82 31.54
CA PRO A 290 18.46 6.68 30.69
C PRO A 290 17.27 6.31 29.80
N ALA A 291 17.54 6.01 28.53
CA ALA A 291 16.54 5.63 27.55
C ALA A 291 16.72 4.15 27.16
N PRO A 292 15.64 3.36 27.07
CA PRO A 292 15.74 1.96 26.65
C PRO A 292 15.98 1.80 25.15
N ALA A 293 15.81 2.86 24.36
CA ALA A 293 16.04 2.86 22.93
C ALA A 293 16.71 4.16 22.45
N ARG A 294 17.36 4.05 21.29
CA ARG A 294 18.05 5.14 20.63
C ARG A 294 17.93 4.99 19.11
N VAL A 295 17.57 6.04 18.43
CA VAL A 295 17.45 6.07 16.96
C VAL A 295 18.61 6.86 16.37
N GLU A 296 19.36 6.24 15.49
CA GLU A 296 20.49 6.85 14.77
C GLU A 296 20.08 7.17 13.35
N CYS A 297 20.27 8.41 12.93
CA CYS A 297 20.06 8.86 11.56
C CYS A 297 21.34 8.75 10.72
N GLU A 298 21.22 8.74 9.39
CA GLU A 298 22.35 8.65 8.47
C GLU A 298 23.28 9.85 8.54
N ASP A 299 22.79 11.03 8.94
CA ASP A 299 23.57 12.24 9.14
C ASP A 299 24.33 12.27 10.49
N GLY A 300 24.19 11.21 11.29
CA GLY A 300 24.85 11.07 12.59
C GLY A 300 24.07 11.67 13.76
N GLU A 301 22.91 12.27 13.54
CA GLU A 301 22.05 12.74 14.63
C GLU A 301 21.39 11.56 15.36
N TRP A 302 21.20 11.71 16.67
CA TRP A 302 20.66 10.71 17.56
C TRP A 302 19.43 11.20 18.29
N PHE A 303 18.45 10.30 18.46
CA PHE A 303 17.23 10.56 19.23
C PHE A 303 17.08 9.49 20.30
N LEU A 304 17.08 9.91 21.56
CA LEU A 304 16.75 9.00 22.66
C LEU A 304 15.23 8.75 22.70
N ALA A 305 14.83 7.52 22.97
CA ALA A 305 13.43 7.13 22.98
C ALA A 305 13.11 6.16 24.12
N ASP A 306 11.91 6.32 24.69
CA ASP A 306 11.27 5.33 25.51
C ASP A 306 10.49 4.34 24.64
N HIS A 307 9.97 4.85 23.52
CA HIS A 307 9.20 4.07 22.53
C HIS A 307 9.54 4.51 21.12
N VAL A 308 9.70 3.56 20.22
CA VAL A 308 9.94 3.79 18.78
C VAL A 308 8.84 3.10 17.99
N VAL A 309 8.08 3.87 17.22
CA VAL A 309 7.06 3.34 16.30
C VAL A 309 7.65 3.26 14.90
N VAL A 310 7.84 2.05 14.40
CA VAL A 310 8.41 1.78 13.08
C VAL A 310 7.28 1.61 12.08
N THR A 311 7.23 2.48 11.07
CA THR A 311 6.26 2.39 9.98
C THR A 311 6.90 2.17 8.61
N ALA A 312 8.15 1.71 8.59
CA ALA A 312 8.83 1.33 7.36
C ALA A 312 8.04 0.28 6.59
N SER A 313 8.03 0.39 5.26
CA SER A 313 7.37 -0.58 4.39
C SER A 313 7.97 -1.98 4.56
N LEU A 314 7.19 -3.00 4.19
CA LEU A 314 7.70 -4.38 4.18
C LEU A 314 8.93 -4.52 3.26
N GLY A 315 8.96 -3.81 2.14
CA GLY A 315 10.12 -3.84 1.23
C GLY A 315 11.39 -3.28 1.87
N VAL A 316 11.28 -2.21 2.62
CA VAL A 316 12.41 -1.65 3.40
C VAL A 316 12.85 -2.63 4.49
N LEU A 317 11.90 -3.23 5.22
CA LEU A 317 12.21 -4.22 6.26
C LEU A 317 12.90 -5.46 5.67
N LYS A 318 12.42 -5.98 4.55
CA LYS A 318 13.08 -7.11 3.86
C LYS A 318 14.55 -6.83 3.52
N LYS A 319 14.81 -5.62 3.06
CA LYS A 319 16.18 -5.22 2.64
C LYS A 319 17.08 -4.91 3.81
N ALA A 320 16.55 -4.28 4.86
CA ALA A 320 17.38 -3.60 5.85
C ALA A 320 17.25 -4.12 7.29
N HIS A 321 16.33 -5.06 7.61
CA HIS A 321 16.08 -5.45 8.99
C HIS A 321 17.33 -5.92 9.75
N GLU A 322 18.27 -6.59 9.07
CA GLU A 322 19.49 -7.10 9.70
C GLU A 322 20.44 -5.99 10.16
N THR A 323 20.43 -4.85 9.46
CA THR A 323 21.29 -3.69 9.79
C THR A 323 20.57 -2.60 10.54
N LEU A 324 19.23 -2.53 10.40
CA LEU A 324 18.40 -1.48 10.99
C LEU A 324 18.22 -1.67 12.51
N PHE A 325 18.17 -2.91 13.00
CA PHE A 325 17.89 -3.20 14.40
C PHE A 325 19.14 -3.72 15.13
N SER A 326 19.42 -3.14 16.30
CA SER A 326 20.49 -3.58 17.21
C SER A 326 19.96 -3.62 18.65
N PRO A 327 19.89 -4.80 19.29
CA PRO A 327 20.15 -6.14 18.73
C PRO A 327 19.23 -6.50 17.57
N SER A 328 19.56 -7.57 16.85
CA SER A 328 18.75 -8.07 15.73
C SER A 328 17.32 -8.42 16.19
N LEU A 329 16.38 -8.37 15.27
CA LEU A 329 15.00 -8.81 15.52
C LEU A 329 14.97 -10.29 15.96
N PRO A 330 14.00 -10.70 16.79
CA PRO A 330 13.76 -12.11 17.07
C PRO A 330 13.61 -12.91 15.76
N LEU A 331 14.14 -14.13 15.75
CA LEU A 331 14.20 -14.97 14.55
C LEU A 331 12.81 -15.18 13.92
N ASP A 332 11.79 -15.40 14.71
CA ASP A 332 10.41 -15.60 14.23
C ASP A 332 9.86 -14.37 13.51
N LYS A 333 10.14 -13.16 14.02
CA LYS A 333 9.78 -11.91 13.36
C LYS A 333 10.56 -11.70 12.05
N ALA A 334 11.85 -11.95 12.05
CA ALA A 334 12.68 -11.88 10.85
C ALA A 334 12.21 -12.87 9.78
N LEU A 335 11.83 -14.09 10.16
CA LEU A 335 11.24 -15.07 9.24
C LEU A 335 9.89 -14.62 8.68
N SER A 336 9.03 -13.99 9.49
CA SER A 336 7.77 -13.44 9.01
C SER A 336 7.99 -12.32 7.98
N ILE A 337 8.95 -11.45 8.19
CA ILE A 337 9.36 -10.43 7.21
C ILE A 337 9.79 -11.08 5.90
N GLN A 338 10.54 -12.17 5.94
CA GLN A 338 10.99 -12.88 4.75
C GLN A 338 9.85 -13.60 4.02
N LYS A 339 8.91 -14.19 4.76
CA LYS A 339 7.81 -14.99 4.19
C LYS A 339 6.74 -14.15 3.52
N LEU A 340 6.38 -13.00 4.11
CA LEU A 340 5.37 -12.11 3.54
C LEU A 340 5.84 -11.57 2.19
N GLY A 341 4.90 -11.32 1.28
CA GLY A 341 5.18 -10.87 -0.07
C GLY A 341 5.04 -9.36 -0.25
N ILE A 342 5.89 -8.81 -1.05
CA ILE A 342 5.76 -7.47 -1.64
C ILE A 342 6.49 -7.47 -2.98
N SER A 343 5.89 -6.86 -3.98
CA SER A 343 6.53 -6.57 -5.26
C SER A 343 6.22 -5.13 -5.65
N THR A 344 6.45 -4.81 -6.89
CA THR A 344 6.24 -3.45 -7.42
C THR A 344 5.10 -3.43 -8.40
N THR A 345 4.18 -2.48 -8.21
CA THR A 345 3.20 -2.08 -9.21
C THR A 345 3.40 -0.61 -9.49
N ASP A 346 3.68 -0.28 -10.74
CA ASP A 346 3.88 1.09 -11.20
C ASP A 346 2.79 1.54 -12.16
N LYS A 347 2.63 2.86 -12.25
CA LYS A 347 1.72 3.54 -13.17
C LYS A 347 2.49 4.28 -14.23
N ILE A 348 1.91 4.30 -15.44
CA ILE A 348 2.38 5.06 -16.58
C ILE A 348 1.23 5.92 -17.09
N PHE A 349 1.33 7.25 -16.94
CA PHE A 349 0.35 8.19 -17.46
C PHE A 349 0.82 8.77 -18.77
N LEU A 350 -0.04 8.71 -19.79
CA LEU A 350 0.21 9.24 -21.13
C LEU A 350 -0.82 10.30 -21.46
N GLU A 351 -0.37 11.51 -21.78
CA GLU A 351 -1.24 12.61 -22.21
C GLU A 351 -1.16 12.77 -23.73
N PHE A 352 -2.34 12.83 -24.37
CA PHE A 352 -2.46 13.06 -25.81
C PHE A 352 -3.13 14.41 -26.09
N SER A 353 -2.78 15.03 -27.21
CA SER A 353 -3.42 16.28 -27.64
C SER A 353 -4.89 16.07 -28.00
N GLU A 354 -5.21 14.93 -28.59
CA GLU A 354 -6.55 14.51 -28.97
C GLU A 354 -6.75 13.02 -28.67
N PRO A 355 -7.97 12.57 -28.34
CA PRO A 355 -8.21 11.16 -28.13
C PRO A 355 -8.21 10.40 -29.45
N PHE A 356 -7.55 9.24 -29.49
CA PHE A 356 -7.65 8.28 -30.59
C PHE A 356 -8.65 7.14 -30.26
N TRP A 357 -9.14 7.09 -29.03
CA TRP A 357 -10.16 6.15 -28.57
C TRP A 357 -11.55 6.75 -28.70
N SER A 358 -12.55 5.86 -28.83
CA SER A 358 -13.95 6.28 -28.89
C SER A 358 -14.48 6.75 -27.51
N PRO A 359 -15.50 7.62 -27.49
CA PRO A 359 -16.05 8.17 -26.23
C PRO A 359 -16.54 7.12 -25.24
N GLU A 360 -17.04 5.98 -25.71
CA GLU A 360 -17.49 4.87 -24.88
C GLU A 360 -16.37 3.99 -24.34
N CYS A 361 -15.15 4.11 -24.87
CA CYS A 361 -14.00 3.32 -24.42
C CYS A 361 -13.55 3.77 -23.03
N ASN A 362 -13.58 2.86 -22.05
CA ASN A 362 -13.07 3.13 -20.72
C ASN A 362 -11.65 2.59 -20.52
N SER A 363 -11.24 1.61 -21.30
CA SER A 363 -9.92 1.01 -21.23
C SER A 363 -9.57 0.23 -22.50
N ILE A 364 -8.29 0.08 -22.73
CA ILE A 364 -7.72 -0.77 -23.79
C ILE A 364 -6.96 -1.88 -23.09
N GLN A 365 -7.44 -3.11 -23.22
CA GLN A 365 -6.89 -4.30 -22.59
C GLN A 365 -6.07 -5.10 -23.61
N PHE A 366 -4.84 -5.49 -23.28
CA PHE A 366 -3.90 -6.12 -24.20
C PHE A 366 -3.92 -7.64 -24.07
N VAL A 367 -4.45 -8.32 -25.07
CA VAL A 367 -4.49 -9.78 -25.16
C VAL A 367 -3.49 -10.28 -26.19
N TRP A 368 -2.42 -10.94 -25.72
CA TRP A 368 -1.39 -11.52 -26.55
C TRP A 368 -1.77 -12.95 -26.98
N GLU A 369 -2.06 -13.15 -28.25
CA GLU A 369 -2.50 -14.45 -28.77
C GLU A 369 -1.42 -15.53 -28.69
N ASP A 370 -0.14 -15.16 -28.71
CA ASP A 370 0.99 -16.08 -28.60
C ASP A 370 1.30 -16.52 -27.15
N GLU A 371 0.57 -15.99 -26.16
CA GLU A 371 0.75 -16.32 -24.74
C GLU A 371 -0.24 -17.38 -24.21
N ALA A 372 -1.16 -17.88 -25.04
CA ALA A 372 -2.22 -18.78 -24.63
C ALA A 372 -1.75 -19.99 -23.80
N HIS A 373 -0.57 -20.53 -24.10
CA HIS A 373 -0.02 -21.74 -23.49
C HIS A 373 1.21 -21.49 -22.61
N LEU A 374 1.53 -20.23 -22.28
CA LEU A 374 2.67 -19.94 -21.40
C LEU A 374 2.37 -20.41 -19.97
N GLU A 375 3.36 -21.02 -19.34
CA GLU A 375 3.31 -21.38 -17.92
C GLU A 375 3.77 -20.23 -17.01
N SER A 376 4.57 -19.32 -17.53
CA SER A 376 5.09 -18.16 -16.79
C SER A 376 4.87 -16.88 -17.59
N LEU A 377 4.46 -15.82 -16.89
CA LEU A 377 4.34 -14.45 -17.42
C LEU A 377 5.51 -13.56 -17.00
N ALA A 378 6.68 -14.16 -16.74
CA ALA A 378 7.94 -13.45 -16.58
C ALA A 378 8.62 -13.29 -17.96
N TYR A 379 9.11 -12.07 -18.21
CA TYR A 379 9.67 -11.70 -19.51
C TYR A 379 11.16 -11.36 -19.41
N PRO A 380 11.96 -11.62 -20.46
CA PRO A 380 13.32 -11.11 -20.54
C PRO A 380 13.32 -9.57 -20.57
N GLU A 381 14.48 -9.00 -20.25
CA GLU A 381 14.63 -7.54 -20.08
C GLU A 381 14.13 -6.73 -21.28
N GLU A 382 14.45 -7.17 -22.47
CA GLU A 382 14.04 -6.52 -23.71
C GLU A 382 12.54 -6.57 -24.02
N LEU A 383 11.79 -7.45 -23.35
CA LEU A 383 10.34 -7.65 -23.51
C LEU A 383 9.52 -7.18 -22.28
N TRP A 384 10.10 -6.36 -21.42
CA TRP A 384 9.45 -5.88 -20.20
C TRP A 384 8.05 -5.29 -20.45
N TYR A 385 7.86 -4.62 -21.59
CA TYR A 385 6.60 -3.96 -21.97
C TYR A 385 5.42 -4.94 -22.13
N ARG A 386 5.67 -6.22 -22.33
CA ARG A 386 4.62 -7.26 -22.38
C ARG A 386 3.88 -7.41 -21.06
N LYS A 387 4.49 -6.96 -19.96
CA LYS A 387 3.83 -6.97 -18.64
C LYS A 387 2.81 -5.84 -18.46
N ILE A 388 2.84 -4.82 -19.29
CA ILE A 388 1.79 -3.80 -19.33
C ILE A 388 0.48 -4.47 -19.75
N CYS A 389 -0.50 -4.51 -18.85
CA CYS A 389 -1.73 -5.26 -19.09
C CYS A 389 -2.81 -4.44 -19.78
N SER A 390 -2.83 -3.13 -19.59
CA SER A 390 -3.88 -2.25 -20.11
C SER A 390 -3.53 -0.77 -19.98
N PHE A 391 -4.31 0.05 -20.67
CA PHE A 391 -4.42 1.48 -20.41
C PHE A 391 -5.87 1.84 -20.14
N ASP A 392 -6.11 2.48 -19.00
CA ASP A 392 -7.41 3.01 -18.62
C ASP A 392 -7.55 4.45 -19.09
N VAL A 393 -8.73 4.82 -19.56
CA VAL A 393 -9.06 6.20 -19.90
C VAL A 393 -9.47 6.92 -18.62
N LEU A 394 -8.78 7.98 -18.27
CA LEU A 394 -9.15 8.79 -17.11
C LEU A 394 -10.38 9.63 -17.44
N TYR A 395 -11.36 9.62 -16.56
CA TYR A 395 -12.66 10.23 -16.72
C TYR A 395 -13.01 11.12 -15.53
N PRO A 396 -13.66 12.29 -15.70
CA PRO A 396 -14.11 12.87 -16.97
C PRO A 396 -12.98 13.64 -17.71
N PRO A 397 -13.09 13.79 -19.04
CA PRO A 397 -12.07 14.49 -19.84
C PRO A 397 -11.97 15.98 -19.51
N GLU A 398 -13.01 16.59 -18.98
CA GLU A 398 -13.00 17.98 -18.50
C GLU A 398 -12.02 18.17 -17.35
N ARG A 399 -11.81 17.14 -16.52
CA ARG A 399 -10.85 17.13 -15.40
C ARG A 399 -9.47 16.68 -15.81
N TYR A 400 -9.36 15.57 -16.55
CA TYR A 400 -8.10 14.90 -16.83
C TYR A 400 -7.54 15.19 -18.24
N GLY A 401 -8.33 15.78 -19.12
CA GLY A 401 -7.94 15.90 -20.52
C GLY A 401 -7.94 14.53 -21.22
N HIS A 402 -7.10 14.37 -22.23
CA HIS A 402 -6.95 13.12 -22.97
C HIS A 402 -5.82 12.28 -22.38
N MET A 403 -6.11 11.59 -21.29
CA MET A 403 -5.13 10.90 -20.45
C MET A 403 -5.42 9.40 -20.39
N LEU A 404 -4.36 8.61 -20.60
CA LEU A 404 -4.36 7.17 -20.36
C LEU A 404 -3.50 6.83 -19.14
N SER A 405 -3.94 5.87 -18.34
CA SER A 405 -3.19 5.34 -17.21
C SER A 405 -2.92 3.85 -17.41
N GLY A 406 -1.66 3.49 -17.55
CA GLY A 406 -1.22 2.10 -17.67
C GLY A 406 -0.65 1.54 -16.38
N TRP A 407 -0.69 0.21 -16.27
CA TRP A 407 -0.22 -0.54 -15.11
C TRP A 407 0.80 -1.57 -15.51
N ILE A 408 1.85 -1.69 -14.71
CA ILE A 408 2.89 -2.71 -14.85
C ILE A 408 3.33 -3.19 -13.48
N CYS A 409 3.61 -4.48 -13.34
CA CYS A 409 4.00 -5.07 -12.05
C CYS A 409 5.19 -6.01 -12.18
N GLY A 410 5.71 -6.44 -11.04
CA GLY A 410 6.78 -7.41 -10.95
C GLY A 410 8.15 -6.86 -11.30
N ASP A 411 9.05 -7.74 -11.69
CA ASP A 411 10.42 -7.38 -12.08
C ASP A 411 10.44 -6.50 -13.33
N GLU A 412 9.46 -6.64 -14.20
CA GLU A 412 9.29 -5.82 -15.40
C GLU A 412 8.97 -4.36 -15.06
N ALA A 413 8.30 -4.11 -13.92
CA ALA A 413 8.13 -2.74 -13.41
C ALA A 413 9.48 -2.12 -13.04
N LEU A 414 10.37 -2.88 -12.41
CA LEU A 414 11.73 -2.42 -12.10
C LEU A 414 12.55 -2.14 -13.35
N LEU A 415 12.37 -2.96 -14.40
CA LEU A 415 13.00 -2.73 -15.71
C LEU A 415 12.48 -1.44 -16.36
N MET A 416 11.16 -1.22 -16.31
CA MET A 416 10.53 0.01 -16.80
C MET A 416 11.09 1.24 -16.08
N GLU A 417 11.26 1.18 -14.75
CA GLU A 417 11.79 2.29 -13.95
C GLU A 417 13.20 2.72 -14.39
N ARG A 418 14.02 1.80 -14.92
CA ARG A 418 15.38 2.07 -15.43
C ARG A 418 15.40 2.74 -16.81
N CYS A 419 14.32 2.63 -17.57
CA CYS A 419 14.20 3.27 -18.86
C CYS A 419 13.99 4.77 -18.70
N ASP A 420 14.42 5.55 -19.68
CA ASP A 420 14.07 6.96 -19.76
C ASP A 420 12.63 7.16 -20.27
N ASP A 421 12.10 8.37 -20.10
CA ASP A 421 10.73 8.70 -20.51
C ASP A 421 10.50 8.52 -22.00
N GLU A 422 11.48 8.83 -22.83
CA GLU A 422 11.40 8.68 -24.29
C GLU A 422 11.21 7.21 -24.67
N THR A 423 12.03 6.32 -24.10
CA THR A 423 11.94 4.86 -24.34
C THR A 423 10.60 4.30 -23.92
N VAL A 424 10.11 4.68 -22.74
CA VAL A 424 8.81 4.20 -22.24
C VAL A 424 7.67 4.74 -23.10
N ALA A 425 7.68 6.02 -23.45
CA ALA A 425 6.69 6.63 -24.33
C ALA A 425 6.66 5.94 -25.71
N GLU A 426 7.81 5.62 -26.25
CA GLU A 426 7.93 4.93 -27.55
C GLU A 426 7.38 3.51 -27.49
N MET A 427 7.73 2.73 -26.46
CA MET A 427 7.21 1.38 -26.25
C MET A 427 5.68 1.37 -26.05
N CYS A 428 5.15 2.27 -25.25
CA CYS A 428 3.71 2.40 -25.04
C CYS A 428 2.98 2.80 -26.33
N THR A 429 3.56 3.70 -27.14
CA THR A 429 2.98 4.09 -28.41
C THR A 429 2.92 2.91 -29.39
N GLU A 430 3.99 2.13 -29.48
CA GLU A 430 4.03 0.92 -30.31
C GLU A 430 3.00 -0.13 -29.86
N LEU A 431 2.83 -0.33 -28.55
CA LEU A 431 1.78 -1.21 -28.01
C LEU A 431 0.40 -0.73 -28.43
N LEU A 432 0.10 0.55 -28.26
CA LEU A 432 -1.20 1.12 -28.61
C LEU A 432 -1.47 0.99 -30.12
N ARG A 433 -0.50 1.27 -30.97
CA ARG A 433 -0.61 1.09 -32.43
C ARG A 433 -0.89 -0.35 -32.79
N LYS A 434 -0.15 -1.28 -32.21
CA LYS A 434 -0.27 -2.71 -32.48
C LYS A 434 -1.64 -3.26 -32.09
N PHE A 435 -2.09 -3.00 -30.86
CA PHE A 435 -3.33 -3.57 -30.34
C PHE A 435 -4.59 -2.88 -30.87
N THR A 436 -4.53 -1.60 -31.21
CA THR A 436 -5.67 -0.90 -31.84
C THR A 436 -5.71 -1.08 -33.34
N GLY A 437 -4.63 -1.53 -33.98
CA GLY A 437 -4.49 -1.57 -35.44
C GLY A 437 -4.35 -0.19 -36.08
N ASN A 438 -4.17 0.88 -35.30
CA ASN A 438 -4.04 2.25 -35.76
C ASN A 438 -2.60 2.71 -35.72
N GLN A 439 -1.93 2.69 -36.88
CA GLN A 439 -0.54 3.10 -37.01
C GLN A 439 -0.33 4.63 -36.93
N ASN A 440 -1.40 5.42 -36.96
CA ASN A 440 -1.35 6.87 -36.92
C ASN A 440 -1.39 7.47 -35.52
N ILE A 441 -1.44 6.63 -34.48
CA ILE A 441 -1.41 7.12 -33.09
C ILE A 441 -0.08 7.87 -32.88
N PRO A 442 -0.12 9.17 -32.50
CA PRO A 442 1.07 9.94 -32.23
C PRO A 442 1.71 9.52 -30.91
N LYS A 443 2.99 9.88 -30.72
CA LYS A 443 3.59 9.82 -29.38
C LYS A 443 2.80 10.69 -28.41
N PRO A 444 2.71 10.31 -27.12
CA PRO A 444 2.07 11.14 -26.12
C PRO A 444 2.77 12.50 -26.02
N ARG A 445 2.01 13.52 -25.75
CA ARG A 445 2.49 14.88 -25.52
C ARG A 445 3.35 14.98 -24.26
N ARG A 446 2.95 14.27 -23.21
CA ARG A 446 3.67 14.18 -21.94
C ARG A 446 3.50 12.80 -21.34
N ILE A 447 4.46 12.41 -20.51
CA ILE A 447 4.46 11.16 -19.74
C ILE A 447 4.76 11.45 -18.27
N LEU A 448 4.10 10.71 -17.37
CA LEU A 448 4.39 10.69 -15.95
C LEU A 448 4.43 9.23 -15.50
N ARG A 449 5.42 8.86 -14.67
CA ARG A 449 5.60 7.49 -14.18
C ARG A 449 5.88 7.45 -12.70
N SER A 450 5.43 6.39 -12.03
CA SER A 450 5.88 6.06 -10.70
C SER A 450 7.15 5.21 -10.72
N SER A 451 7.85 5.15 -9.60
CA SER A 451 9.08 4.35 -9.41
C SER A 451 9.17 3.81 -7.99
N TRP A 452 8.11 3.13 -7.55
CA TRP A 452 7.97 2.65 -6.18
C TRP A 452 9.02 1.59 -5.80
N GLY A 453 9.44 0.76 -6.75
CA GLY A 453 10.38 -0.32 -6.51
C GLY A 453 11.81 0.14 -6.27
N SER A 454 12.28 1.10 -7.04
CA SER A 454 13.65 1.64 -6.96
C SER A 454 13.82 2.71 -5.90
N ASN A 455 12.73 3.27 -5.37
CA ASN A 455 12.80 4.24 -4.28
C ASN A 455 13.35 3.56 -3.02
N PRO A 456 14.53 3.96 -2.51
CA PRO A 456 15.19 3.28 -1.39
C PRO A 456 14.42 3.38 -0.07
N TYR A 457 13.50 4.34 0.04
CA TYR A 457 12.67 4.55 1.22
C TYR A 457 11.33 3.83 1.17
N ILE A 458 11.02 3.15 0.07
CA ILE A 458 9.74 2.45 -0.18
C ILE A 458 9.96 0.98 -0.56
N ARG A 459 10.71 0.70 -1.62
CA ARG A 459 11.11 -0.64 -2.10
C ARG A 459 9.94 -1.58 -2.40
N GLY A 460 8.97 -1.10 -3.13
CA GLY A 460 7.80 -1.86 -3.54
C GLY A 460 6.51 -1.08 -3.36
N SER A 461 5.40 -1.67 -3.76
CA SER A 461 4.12 -0.96 -3.75
C SER A 461 3.27 -1.30 -2.52
N TYR A 462 2.84 -2.55 -2.37
CA TYR A 462 2.07 -2.99 -1.21
C TYR A 462 2.21 -4.50 -0.99
N SER A 463 1.85 -4.95 0.21
CA SER A 463 2.07 -6.32 0.67
C SER A 463 0.96 -7.28 0.25
N PHE A 464 1.29 -8.55 0.21
CA PHE A 464 0.34 -9.67 0.04
C PHE A 464 0.79 -10.89 0.85
N THR A 465 -0.12 -11.81 1.09
CA THR A 465 0.22 -13.11 1.72
C THR A 465 0.80 -14.04 0.66
N ARG A 466 2.11 -14.25 0.76
CA ARG A 466 2.87 -15.10 -0.16
C ARG A 466 2.68 -16.57 0.20
N VAL A 467 2.83 -17.45 -0.79
CA VAL A 467 2.91 -18.91 -0.55
C VAL A 467 3.93 -19.20 0.54
N GLY A 468 3.50 -19.94 1.56
CA GLY A 468 4.32 -20.25 2.74
C GLY A 468 4.18 -19.24 3.90
N SER A 469 3.46 -18.15 3.71
CA SER A 469 3.10 -17.21 4.77
C SER A 469 1.63 -17.38 5.19
N SER A 470 1.26 -16.71 6.28
CA SER A 470 -0.10 -16.69 6.79
C SER A 470 -0.40 -15.35 7.48
N GLY A 471 -1.67 -15.15 7.85
CA GLY A 471 -2.05 -14.03 8.71
C GLY A 471 -1.33 -14.00 10.05
N GLY A 472 -0.86 -15.16 10.54
CA GLY A 472 0.01 -15.26 11.71
C GLY A 472 1.35 -14.55 11.53
N ASP A 473 1.89 -14.51 10.31
CA ASP A 473 3.11 -13.75 10.01
C ASP A 473 2.85 -12.24 10.04
N VAL A 474 1.67 -11.79 9.61
CA VAL A 474 1.24 -10.39 9.74
C VAL A 474 1.13 -9.98 11.20
N GLU A 475 0.52 -10.81 12.05
CA GLU A 475 0.42 -10.56 13.49
C GLU A 475 1.79 -10.52 14.16
N ARG A 476 2.68 -11.43 13.78
CA ARG A 476 4.04 -11.49 14.33
C ARG A 476 4.86 -10.26 13.91
N LEU A 477 4.70 -9.80 12.68
CA LEU A 477 5.30 -8.54 12.24
C LEU A 477 4.79 -7.35 13.09
N ALA A 478 3.53 -7.35 13.44
CA ALA A 478 2.89 -6.29 14.23
C ALA A 478 3.21 -6.35 15.73
N GLU A 479 3.78 -7.45 16.22
CA GLU A 479 4.02 -7.64 17.66
C GLU A 479 5.13 -6.71 18.17
N PRO A 480 4.88 -5.93 19.24
CA PRO A 480 5.89 -5.04 19.80
C PRO A 480 7.05 -5.78 20.45
N LEU A 481 8.18 -5.11 20.57
CA LEU A 481 9.38 -5.62 21.23
C LEU A 481 9.71 -4.78 22.50
N PRO A 482 10.32 -5.38 23.54
CA PRO A 482 10.57 -6.82 23.71
C PRO A 482 9.27 -7.61 23.87
N TYR A 483 9.31 -8.92 23.60
CA TYR A 483 8.16 -9.78 23.85
C TYR A 483 7.85 -9.85 25.36
N THR A 484 6.61 -9.59 25.75
CA THR A 484 6.20 -9.39 27.15
C THR A 484 6.35 -10.61 28.05
N LYS A 485 6.33 -11.81 27.49
CA LYS A 485 6.30 -13.06 28.29
C LYS A 485 7.62 -13.48 28.94
N SER A 486 8.73 -12.82 28.61
CA SER A 486 10.06 -13.28 29.03
C SER A 486 11.05 -12.19 29.45
N SER A 487 10.65 -10.93 29.49
CA SER A 487 11.58 -9.83 29.72
C SER A 487 11.22 -8.98 30.94
N LYS A 488 12.25 -8.68 31.77
CA LYS A 488 12.19 -7.65 32.80
C LYS A 488 12.48 -6.25 32.27
N ALA A 489 12.78 -6.14 30.96
CA ALA A 489 13.08 -4.89 30.28
C ALA A 489 11.82 -4.02 30.16
N PRO A 490 11.96 -2.68 29.99
CA PRO A 490 10.84 -1.79 29.75
C PRO A 490 10.02 -2.26 28.54
N PRO A 491 8.66 -2.26 28.64
CA PRO A 491 7.81 -2.74 27.56
C PRO A 491 7.71 -1.74 26.41
N LEU A 492 7.21 -2.21 25.27
CA LEU A 492 6.86 -1.39 24.11
C LEU A 492 8.01 -0.48 23.63
N GLN A 493 9.24 -1.00 23.62
CA GLN A 493 10.39 -0.23 23.14
C GLN A 493 10.31 -0.01 21.62
N VAL A 494 9.90 -1.04 20.87
CA VAL A 494 9.73 -0.97 19.41
C VAL A 494 8.35 -1.49 19.06
N LEU A 495 7.55 -0.63 18.42
CA LEU A 495 6.22 -0.94 17.92
C LEU A 495 6.24 -0.92 16.39
N PHE A 496 5.38 -1.73 15.77
CA PHE A 496 5.35 -1.87 14.30
C PHE A 496 3.97 -1.54 13.77
N ALA A 497 3.91 -0.56 12.88
CA ALA A 497 2.71 -0.16 12.15
C ALA A 497 3.01 -0.11 10.63
N GLY A 498 2.01 0.17 9.84
CA GLY A 498 2.05 0.17 8.39
C GLY A 498 1.05 -0.84 7.82
N GLU A 499 0.76 -0.71 6.52
CA GLU A 499 -0.26 -1.55 5.87
C GLU A 499 0.03 -3.06 5.98
N ALA A 500 1.31 -3.46 6.00
CA ALA A 500 1.71 -4.86 6.07
C ALA A 500 1.48 -5.49 7.46
N THR A 501 1.15 -4.69 8.47
CA THR A 501 0.91 -5.14 9.85
C THR A 501 -0.57 -5.32 10.18
N HIS A 502 -1.48 -5.09 9.25
CA HIS A 502 -2.92 -5.24 9.49
C HIS A 502 -3.44 -6.52 8.84
N ARG A 503 -3.85 -7.48 9.66
CA ARG A 503 -4.20 -8.84 9.22
C ARG A 503 -5.34 -8.90 8.20
N LYS A 504 -6.38 -8.05 8.34
CA LYS A 504 -7.56 -8.03 7.45
C LYS A 504 -7.45 -7.01 6.31
N TYR A 505 -6.73 -5.91 6.52
CA TYR A 505 -6.69 -4.77 5.61
C TYR A 505 -5.28 -4.45 5.13
N TYR A 506 -4.37 -5.43 5.12
CA TYR A 506 -3.05 -5.22 4.53
C TYR A 506 -3.17 -4.71 3.09
N SER A 507 -2.17 -4.05 2.60
CA SER A 507 -2.09 -3.39 1.28
C SER A 507 -3.00 -2.16 1.07
N THR A 508 -3.74 -1.71 2.09
CA THR A 508 -4.70 -0.61 1.96
C THR A 508 -4.31 0.63 2.76
N THR A 509 -4.85 1.79 2.34
CA THR A 509 -4.68 3.05 3.07
C THR A 509 -5.36 3.03 4.43
N HIS A 510 -6.56 2.47 4.51
CA HIS A 510 -7.28 2.32 5.78
C HIS A 510 -6.58 1.32 6.73
N GLY A 511 -5.96 0.27 6.20
CA GLY A 511 -5.15 -0.64 7.01
C GLY A 511 -3.91 0.06 7.59
N ALA A 512 -3.25 0.91 6.82
CA ALA A 512 -2.13 1.72 7.29
C ALA A 512 -2.56 2.67 8.40
N LEU A 513 -3.63 3.43 8.21
CA LEU A 513 -4.17 4.36 9.20
C LEU A 513 -4.55 3.64 10.50
N LEU A 514 -5.33 2.56 10.41
CA LEU A 514 -5.76 1.76 11.56
C LEU A 514 -4.58 1.16 12.33
N SER A 515 -3.53 0.72 11.63
CA SER A 515 -2.33 0.18 12.28
C SER A 515 -1.58 1.23 13.09
N GLY A 516 -1.50 2.45 12.60
CA GLY A 516 -0.92 3.58 13.33
C GLY A 516 -1.71 3.91 14.61
N GLN A 517 -3.02 3.98 14.50
CA GLN A 517 -3.92 4.19 15.66
C GLN A 517 -3.80 3.03 16.66
N ARG A 518 -3.71 1.80 16.20
CA ARG A 518 -3.53 0.62 17.06
C ARG A 518 -2.28 0.74 17.92
N GLU A 519 -1.15 1.09 17.36
CA GLU A 519 0.10 1.20 18.13
C GLU A 519 0.10 2.42 19.06
N ALA A 520 -0.49 3.55 18.65
CA ALA A 520 -0.71 4.67 19.56
C ALA A 520 -1.59 4.29 20.74
N ASN A 521 -2.65 3.54 20.53
CA ASN A 521 -3.53 3.06 21.59
C ASN A 521 -2.83 2.11 22.57
N ARG A 522 -1.89 1.28 22.12
CA ARG A 522 -1.06 0.46 23.03
C ARG A 522 -0.29 1.34 24.03
N LEU A 523 0.26 2.45 23.57
CA LEU A 523 0.99 3.40 24.42
C LEU A 523 0.02 4.13 25.37
N ILE A 524 -1.12 4.54 24.88
CA ILE A 524 -2.18 5.18 25.69
C ILE A 524 -2.61 4.24 26.83
N GLU A 525 -2.89 2.98 26.54
CA GLU A 525 -3.24 1.97 27.51
C GLU A 525 -2.13 1.74 28.55
N LEU A 526 -0.87 1.62 28.10
CA LEU A 526 0.27 1.47 29.00
C LEU A 526 0.35 2.60 30.02
N TYR A 527 0.21 3.84 29.58
CA TYR A 527 0.33 4.99 30.48
C TYR A 527 -0.89 5.20 31.36
N HIS A 528 -2.10 4.82 30.93
CA HIS A 528 -3.26 4.72 31.81
C HIS A 528 -3.04 3.72 32.94
N ASP A 529 -2.51 2.54 32.65
CA ASP A 529 -2.26 1.51 33.66
C ASP A 529 -1.18 1.95 34.66
N LEU A 530 -0.12 2.61 34.20
CA LEU A 530 0.93 3.13 35.07
C LEU A 530 0.42 4.20 36.02
N LEU A 531 -0.37 5.16 35.52
CA LEU A 531 -0.96 6.23 36.33
C LEU A 531 -1.95 5.69 37.35
N ASN A 532 -2.78 4.71 36.98
CA ASN A 532 -3.72 4.06 37.90
C ASN A 532 -3.00 3.26 38.98
N ALA A 533 -1.91 2.60 38.67
CA ALA A 533 -1.10 1.85 39.62
C ALA A 533 -0.43 2.75 40.68
N GLU A 534 -0.04 3.98 40.30
CA GLU A 534 0.51 4.97 41.21
C GLU A 534 -0.57 5.55 42.18
N THR A 535 -1.77 5.84 41.66
CA THR A 535 -2.90 6.31 42.48
C THR A 535 -3.38 5.29 43.48
N THR A 536 -3.21 3.99 43.23
CA THR A 536 -3.60 2.90 44.13
C THR A 536 -2.58 2.68 45.25
N LYS A 537 -1.32 3.16 45.07
CA LYS A 537 -0.24 3.04 46.05
C LYS A 537 -0.09 4.29 46.96
N ALA A 538 -0.71 5.40 46.57
CA ALA A 538 -0.75 6.64 47.36
C ALA A 538 -1.98 6.68 48.27
#